data_e939a98e575271e317cfd47b09efdb17
#
_entry.id   e939a98e575271e317cfd47b09efdb17
#
_cell.length_a   1.000
_cell.length_b   1.000
_cell.length_c   1.000
_cell.angle_alpha   90.00
_cell.angle_beta   90.00
_cell.angle_gamma   90.00
#
_symmetry.space_group_name_H-M   'P 1'
#
loop_
_entity.id
_entity.type
_entity.pdbx_description
1 polymer ?
#
loop_
_entity_poly.entity_id
_entity_poly.type
_entity_poly.pdbx_seq_one_letter_code
_entity_poly.pdbx_strand_id
1 'polypeptide(L)'
;LVDSINSYWMSEYKIDGFRFDFTKGFSNTPHGTEDPWGGNYDAARISLLKRMADEIWARNPLAFVIFEHLAVNSEEKVLADYGILLWGNLNSNYAEAAMAYHDNGKSDFSWINYKKRTWNDPHVVGYMVSHDEERLAFKCYTWGNSMDDYIIKDTTIALKRLTMNALFFFTVPGPKMIWQF
;
A
#
# COMPACT_ATOMS: atom_id res chain seq x y z
N LEU A 1 -6.07 7.40 24.98
CA LEU A 1 -5.28 6.16 25.04
C LEU A 1 -4.31 6.06 23.86
N VAL A 2 -4.77 6.08 22.59
CA VAL A 2 -3.89 5.97 21.40
C VAL A 2 -2.82 7.05 21.42
N ASP A 3 -3.18 8.30 21.65
CA ASP A 3 -2.23 9.42 21.67
C ASP A 3 -1.15 9.24 22.77
N SER A 4 -1.55 8.70 23.94
CA SER A 4 -0.60 8.40 25.02
C SER A 4 0.37 7.27 24.65
N ILE A 5 -0.12 6.24 23.97
CA ILE A 5 0.71 5.12 23.49
C ILE A 5 1.70 5.62 22.42
N ASN A 6 1.22 6.37 21.43
CA ASN A 6 2.07 6.93 20.39
C ASN A 6 3.15 7.86 20.99
N SER A 7 2.75 8.73 21.95
CA SER A 7 3.69 9.59 22.67
C SER A 7 4.77 8.80 23.39
N TYR A 8 4.40 7.72 24.06
CA TYR A 8 5.34 6.84 24.77
C TYR A 8 6.38 6.23 23.82
N TRP A 9 5.93 5.62 22.72
CA TRP A 9 6.84 5.04 21.73
C TRP A 9 7.81 6.05 21.13
N MET A 10 7.33 7.26 20.83
CA MET A 10 8.17 8.32 20.27
C MET A 10 9.17 8.84 21.32
N SER A 11 8.78 8.99 22.58
CA SER A 11 9.65 9.52 23.62
C SER A 11 10.66 8.51 24.12
N GLU A 12 10.26 7.26 24.35
CA GLU A 12 11.13 6.22 24.94
C GLU A 12 12.01 5.54 23.90
N TYR A 13 11.41 5.17 22.75
CA TYR A 13 12.11 4.38 21.73
C TYR A 13 12.62 5.20 20.56
N LYS A 14 12.33 6.51 20.54
CA LYS A 14 12.79 7.45 19.50
C LYS A 14 12.48 7.00 18.08
N ILE A 15 11.31 6.38 17.89
CA ILE A 15 10.88 5.96 16.57
C ILE A 15 10.51 7.16 15.68
N ASP A 16 10.69 7.02 14.37
CA ASP A 16 10.50 8.10 13.40
C ASP A 16 9.08 8.18 12.84
N GLY A 17 8.20 7.25 13.22
CA GLY A 17 6.81 7.24 12.75
C GLY A 17 6.11 5.93 13.01
N PHE A 18 4.90 5.82 12.47
CA PHE A 18 4.01 4.68 12.68
C PHE A 18 3.40 4.20 11.38
N ARG A 19 3.20 2.89 11.27
CA ARG A 19 2.24 2.29 10.34
C ARG A 19 1.07 1.74 11.16
N PHE A 20 -0.13 2.24 10.88
CA PHE A 20 -1.35 1.78 11.53
C PHE A 20 -2.06 0.77 10.64
N ASP A 21 -2.42 -0.35 11.26
CA ASP A 21 -3.10 -1.46 10.64
C ASP A 21 -4.58 -1.14 10.45
N PHE A 22 -5.15 -1.53 9.31
CA PHE A 22 -6.58 -1.53 9.01
C PHE A 22 -7.32 -0.24 9.43
N THR A 23 -6.77 0.93 9.09
CA THR A 23 -7.31 2.22 9.57
C THR A 23 -8.72 2.54 9.07
N LYS A 24 -9.19 1.89 8.00
CA LYS A 24 -10.60 2.01 7.60
C LYS A 24 -11.57 1.44 8.64
N GLY A 25 -11.10 0.59 9.54
CA GLY A 25 -11.84 0.10 10.70
C GLY A 25 -11.93 1.09 11.86
N PHE A 26 -11.21 2.22 11.82
CA PHE A 26 -11.25 3.26 12.86
C PHE A 26 -12.46 4.18 12.66
N SER A 27 -13.62 3.61 12.63
CA SER A 27 -14.89 4.32 12.38
C SER A 27 -15.91 4.03 13.47
N ASN A 28 -16.70 5.05 13.81
CA ASN A 28 -17.89 4.91 14.62
C ASN A 28 -19.18 4.86 13.75
N THR A 29 -19.03 4.98 12.44
CA THR A 29 -20.15 4.88 11.49
C THR A 29 -20.55 3.41 11.34
N PRO A 30 -21.81 3.06 11.57
CA PRO A 30 -22.27 1.69 11.30
C PRO A 30 -22.14 1.35 9.82
N HIS A 31 -21.51 0.21 9.53
CA HIS A 31 -21.42 -0.32 8.18
C HIS A 31 -22.53 -1.36 7.97
N GLY A 32 -23.24 -1.25 6.84
CA GLY A 32 -24.26 -2.23 6.44
C GLY A 32 -23.64 -3.44 5.76
N THR A 33 -24.49 -4.39 5.41
CA THR A 33 -24.10 -5.59 4.64
C THR A 33 -23.52 -5.26 3.26
N GLU A 34 -23.83 -4.08 2.73
CA GLU A 34 -23.33 -3.57 1.44
C GLU A 34 -21.86 -3.15 1.49
N ASP A 35 -21.35 -2.84 2.68
CA ASP A 35 -19.98 -2.40 2.90
C ASP A 35 -19.41 -2.96 4.21
N PRO A 36 -19.32 -4.29 4.35
CA PRO A 36 -18.97 -4.94 5.62
C PRO A 36 -17.54 -4.60 6.08
N TRP A 37 -16.70 -4.11 5.20
CA TRP A 37 -15.31 -3.76 5.47
C TRP A 37 -15.06 -2.27 5.61
N GLY A 38 -16.10 -1.44 5.54
CA GLY A 38 -15.97 0.01 5.68
C GLY A 38 -15.16 0.68 4.56
N GLY A 39 -15.29 0.20 3.33
CA GLY A 39 -14.58 0.73 2.17
C GLY A 39 -15.12 2.04 1.63
N ASN A 40 -16.37 2.38 1.94
CA ASN A 40 -17.04 3.59 1.45
C ASN A 40 -16.52 4.86 2.16
N TYR A 41 -16.80 6.02 1.58
CA TYR A 41 -16.38 7.32 2.10
C TYR A 41 -17.01 7.62 3.47
N ASP A 42 -16.17 7.95 4.47
CA ASP A 42 -16.58 8.26 5.82
C ASP A 42 -15.89 9.54 6.34
N ALA A 43 -16.63 10.66 6.33
CA ALA A 43 -16.13 11.95 6.79
C ALA A 43 -15.79 11.99 8.30
N ALA A 44 -16.49 11.20 9.11
CA ALA A 44 -16.22 11.13 10.55
C ALA A 44 -14.89 10.40 10.81
N ARG A 45 -14.63 9.33 10.08
CA ARG A 45 -13.35 8.61 10.11
C ARG A 45 -12.20 9.48 9.64
N ILE A 46 -12.35 10.22 8.55
CA ILE A 46 -11.34 11.19 8.08
C ILE A 46 -10.96 12.16 9.20
N SER A 47 -11.95 12.73 9.87
CA SER A 47 -11.72 13.69 10.97
C SER A 47 -10.96 13.05 12.13
N LEU A 48 -11.32 11.84 12.51
CA LEU A 48 -10.64 11.07 13.55
C LEU A 48 -9.17 10.77 13.18
N LEU A 49 -8.93 10.29 11.95
CA LEU A 49 -7.61 9.94 11.47
C LEU A 49 -6.69 11.16 11.33
N LYS A 50 -7.21 12.30 10.86
CA LYS A 50 -6.47 13.56 10.82
C LYS A 50 -6.08 14.03 12.22
N ARG A 51 -7.02 14.01 13.17
CA ARG A 51 -6.72 14.34 14.57
C ARG A 51 -5.60 13.46 15.14
N MET A 52 -5.63 12.15 14.84
CA MET A 52 -4.59 11.23 15.29
C MET A 52 -3.22 11.56 14.67
N ALA A 53 -3.18 11.93 13.41
CA ALA A 53 -1.95 12.38 12.73
C ALA A 53 -1.44 13.70 13.34
N ASP A 54 -2.32 14.67 13.59
CA ASP A 54 -1.96 15.95 14.21
C ASP A 54 -1.32 15.77 15.58
N GLU A 55 -1.83 14.85 16.40
CA GLU A 55 -1.25 14.53 17.72
C GLU A 55 0.16 13.92 17.62
N ILE A 56 0.45 13.17 16.57
CA ILE A 56 1.79 12.67 16.30
C ILE A 56 2.70 13.82 15.84
N TRP A 57 2.25 14.62 14.87
CA TRP A 57 3.03 15.73 14.31
C TRP A 57 3.26 16.87 15.31
N ALA A 58 2.36 17.06 16.27
CA ALA A 58 2.57 18.00 17.37
C ALA A 58 3.80 17.63 18.23
N ARG A 59 4.18 16.36 18.28
CA ARG A 59 5.37 15.87 19.00
C ARG A 59 6.62 15.82 18.11
N ASN A 60 6.46 15.41 16.88
CA ASN A 60 7.53 15.41 15.88
C ASN A 60 6.93 15.72 14.50
N PRO A 61 7.08 16.96 14.01
CA PRO A 61 6.55 17.37 12.70
C PRO A 61 7.11 16.58 11.51
N LEU A 62 8.21 15.85 11.69
CA LEU A 62 8.84 15.04 10.66
C LEU A 62 8.45 13.55 10.76
N ALA A 63 7.60 13.18 11.71
CA ALA A 63 7.19 11.78 11.89
C ALA A 63 6.42 11.26 10.68
N PHE A 64 6.74 10.06 10.26
CA PHE A 64 5.96 9.36 9.24
C PHE A 64 4.66 8.84 9.84
N VAL A 65 3.54 9.21 9.23
CA VAL A 65 2.22 8.66 9.55
C VAL A 65 1.75 7.87 8.34
N ILE A 66 1.72 6.55 8.47
CA ILE A 66 1.40 5.62 7.40
C ILE A 66 0.15 4.84 7.76
N PHE A 67 -0.83 4.81 6.88
CA PHE A 67 -2.06 4.05 7.06
C PHE A 67 -2.19 2.92 6.06
N GLU A 68 -2.45 1.73 6.55
CA GLU A 68 -3.10 0.71 5.76
C GLU A 68 -4.59 1.02 5.74
N HIS A 69 -5.04 1.76 4.73
CA HIS A 69 -6.40 2.28 4.68
C HIS A 69 -7.29 1.49 3.71
N LEU A 70 -6.91 1.44 2.45
CA LEU A 70 -7.56 0.63 1.42
C LEU A 70 -9.06 0.89 1.30
N ALA A 71 -9.48 2.14 1.44
CA ALA A 71 -10.84 2.60 1.21
C ALA A 71 -10.99 3.22 -0.19
N VAL A 72 -12.16 3.81 -0.48
CA VAL A 72 -12.37 4.48 -1.77
C VAL A 72 -11.37 5.60 -1.99
N ASN A 73 -10.93 5.77 -3.23
CA ASN A 73 -9.89 6.76 -3.57
C ASN A 73 -10.25 8.20 -3.20
N SER A 74 -11.53 8.55 -3.19
CA SER A 74 -11.97 9.89 -2.76
C SER A 74 -11.63 10.19 -1.31
N GLU A 75 -11.69 9.20 -0.42
CA GLU A 75 -11.28 9.33 0.97
C GLU A 75 -9.76 9.30 1.10
N GLU A 76 -9.10 8.34 0.44
CA GLU A 76 -7.65 8.24 0.44
C GLU A 76 -6.99 9.53 -0.06
N LYS A 77 -7.57 10.16 -1.10
CA LYS A 77 -7.11 11.47 -1.58
C LYS A 77 -7.13 12.54 -0.49
N VAL A 78 -8.20 12.62 0.29
CA VAL A 78 -8.31 13.62 1.37
C VAL A 78 -7.26 13.41 2.47
N LEU A 79 -6.94 12.14 2.76
CA LEU A 79 -5.89 11.78 3.74
C LEU A 79 -4.50 12.02 3.17
N ALA A 80 -4.26 11.63 1.92
CA ALA A 80 -2.97 11.81 1.24
C ALA A 80 -2.64 13.31 1.06
N ASP A 81 -3.61 14.11 0.60
CA ASP A 81 -3.42 15.55 0.43
C ASP A 81 -3.28 16.30 1.78
N TYR A 82 -3.60 15.65 2.89
CA TYR A 82 -3.36 16.14 4.24
C TYR A 82 -1.93 15.89 4.73
N GLY A 83 -1.18 15.00 4.10
CA GLY A 83 0.20 14.64 4.45
C GLY A 83 0.39 13.21 4.93
N ILE A 84 -0.67 12.42 4.99
CA ILE A 84 -0.64 11.03 5.44
C ILE A 84 -0.17 10.14 4.28
N LEU A 85 0.73 9.21 4.56
CA LEU A 85 1.18 8.19 3.62
C LEU A 85 0.22 7.00 3.64
N LEU A 86 -0.20 6.54 2.47
CA LEU A 86 -1.18 5.45 2.36
C LEU A 86 -0.61 4.24 1.64
N TRP A 87 -0.86 3.07 2.17
CA TRP A 87 -0.49 1.82 1.53
C TRP A 87 -1.18 1.66 0.18
N GLY A 88 -0.39 1.34 -0.83
CA GLY A 88 -0.84 1.02 -2.18
C GLY A 88 -0.58 -0.43 -2.51
N ASN A 89 -1.53 -1.33 -2.18
CA ASN A 89 -1.41 -2.75 -2.51
C ASN A 89 -1.53 -2.96 -4.03
N LEU A 90 -0.44 -3.43 -4.63
CA LEU A 90 -0.38 -3.79 -6.04
C LEU A 90 0.17 -5.21 -6.24
N ASN A 91 0.12 -6.02 -5.20
CA ASN A 91 0.62 -7.40 -5.26
C ASN A 91 -0.01 -8.17 -6.44
N SER A 92 -1.32 -8.09 -6.61
CA SER A 92 -2.02 -8.78 -7.70
C SER A 92 -1.46 -8.36 -9.07
N ASN A 93 -1.37 -7.05 -9.33
CA ASN A 93 -0.93 -6.53 -10.62
C ASN A 93 0.54 -6.87 -10.91
N TYR A 94 1.42 -6.75 -9.92
CA TYR A 94 2.82 -7.12 -10.06
C TYR A 94 3.02 -8.65 -10.18
N ALA A 95 2.19 -9.43 -9.50
CA ALA A 95 2.19 -10.89 -9.62
C ALA A 95 1.78 -11.32 -11.03
N GLU A 96 0.68 -10.78 -11.56
CA GLU A 96 0.23 -11.07 -12.92
C GLU A 96 1.27 -10.63 -13.96
N ALA A 97 1.90 -9.46 -13.77
CA ALA A 97 3.00 -9.02 -14.62
C ALA A 97 4.20 -9.97 -14.55
N ALA A 98 4.60 -10.41 -13.35
CA ALA A 98 5.71 -11.35 -13.18
C ALA A 98 5.41 -12.71 -13.80
N MET A 99 4.20 -13.23 -13.61
CA MET A 99 3.74 -14.50 -14.15
C MET A 99 3.43 -14.46 -15.65
N ALA A 100 3.46 -13.29 -16.29
CA ALA A 100 3.12 -13.06 -17.71
C ALA A 100 1.64 -13.29 -18.05
N TYR A 101 0.74 -12.83 -17.19
CA TYR A 101 -0.69 -12.75 -17.46
C TYR A 101 -1.10 -11.29 -17.66
N HIS A 102 -1.32 -10.89 -18.90
CA HIS A 102 -1.55 -9.47 -19.27
C HIS A 102 -2.99 -9.19 -19.72
N ASP A 103 -3.81 -10.21 -19.88
CA ASP A 103 -5.17 -10.08 -20.38
C ASP A 103 -6.03 -9.18 -19.47
N ASN A 104 -6.92 -8.41 -20.10
CA ASN A 104 -7.90 -7.57 -19.40
C ASN A 104 -7.27 -6.59 -18.36
N GLY A 105 -6.04 -6.16 -18.58
CA GLY A 105 -5.37 -5.20 -17.71
C GLY A 105 -4.93 -5.77 -16.35
N LYS A 106 -4.87 -7.08 -16.17
CA LYS A 106 -4.46 -7.71 -14.91
C LYS A 106 -3.08 -7.23 -14.44
N SER A 107 -2.17 -6.99 -15.36
CA SER A 107 -0.81 -6.50 -15.07
C SER A 107 -0.69 -4.98 -15.09
N ASP A 108 -1.79 -4.24 -15.02
CA ASP A 108 -1.76 -2.77 -14.94
C ASP A 108 -1.46 -2.32 -13.51
N PHE A 109 -0.20 -1.98 -13.24
CA PHE A 109 0.24 -1.44 -11.96
C PHE A 109 0.31 0.10 -11.94
N SER A 110 -0.33 0.79 -12.89
CA SER A 110 -0.33 2.27 -12.95
C SER A 110 -0.92 2.93 -11.70
N TRP A 111 -1.77 2.21 -10.95
CA TRP A 111 -2.38 2.67 -9.71
C TRP A 111 -1.39 2.93 -8.56
N ILE A 112 -0.11 2.52 -8.69
CA ILE A 112 0.96 2.92 -7.78
C ILE A 112 1.31 4.41 -7.92
N ASN A 113 1.00 5.02 -9.06
CA ASN A 113 1.31 6.42 -9.32
C ASN A 113 0.23 7.32 -8.72
N TYR A 114 0.63 8.19 -7.79
CA TYR A 114 -0.24 9.16 -7.14
C TYR A 114 -1.03 10.04 -8.13
N LYS A 115 -0.45 10.38 -9.28
CA LYS A 115 -1.15 11.14 -10.34
C LYS A 115 -2.32 10.37 -10.94
N LYS A 116 -2.20 9.06 -11.08
CA LYS A 116 -3.30 8.20 -11.53
C LYS A 116 -4.44 8.20 -10.52
N ARG A 117 -4.11 8.33 -9.22
CA ARG A 117 -5.06 8.48 -8.11
C ARG A 117 -5.60 9.91 -7.98
N THR A 118 -5.10 10.87 -8.77
CA THR A 118 -5.42 12.30 -8.70
C THR A 118 -5.01 12.99 -7.39
N TRP A 119 -4.02 12.44 -6.68
CA TRP A 119 -3.47 13.03 -5.46
C TRP A 119 -2.47 14.14 -5.80
N ASN A 120 -2.30 15.10 -4.89
CA ASN A 120 -1.39 16.23 -5.10
C ASN A 120 0.09 15.83 -4.93
N ASP A 121 0.37 14.95 -3.97
CA ASP A 121 1.72 14.55 -3.59
C ASP A 121 1.92 13.02 -3.68
N PRO A 122 3.18 12.56 -3.82
CA PRO A 122 3.49 11.15 -4.01
C PRO A 122 3.41 10.33 -2.71
N HIS A 123 2.27 10.36 -2.04
CA HIS A 123 2.03 9.75 -0.73
C HIS A 123 1.56 8.28 -0.80
N VAL A 124 1.67 7.64 -1.96
CA VAL A 124 1.45 6.20 -2.09
C VAL A 124 2.68 5.45 -1.59
N VAL A 125 2.56 4.71 -0.50
CA VAL A 125 3.55 3.70 -0.10
C VAL A 125 3.30 2.46 -0.94
N GLY A 126 3.95 2.42 -2.11
CA GLY A 126 3.78 1.32 -3.04
C GLY A 126 4.50 0.05 -2.58
N TYR A 127 3.88 -1.11 -2.80
CA TYR A 127 4.52 -2.40 -2.56
C TYR A 127 4.05 -3.48 -3.54
N MET A 128 4.95 -4.39 -3.84
CA MET A 128 4.68 -5.59 -4.64
C MET A 128 4.30 -6.78 -3.77
N VAL A 129 4.81 -6.81 -2.53
CA VAL A 129 4.60 -7.90 -1.56
C VAL A 129 4.59 -7.30 -0.16
N SER A 130 3.73 -7.80 0.71
CA SER A 130 3.73 -7.54 2.15
C SER A 130 3.82 -8.85 2.94
N HIS A 131 3.55 -8.79 4.24
CA HIS A 131 3.44 -9.98 5.09
C HIS A 131 2.16 -10.79 4.82
N ASP A 132 1.16 -10.18 4.17
CA ASP A 132 -0.15 -10.80 3.91
C ASP A 132 -0.19 -11.61 2.62
N GLU A 133 0.74 -11.38 1.69
CA GLU A 133 0.70 -12.02 0.40
C GLU A 133 1.87 -12.98 0.16
N GLU A 134 1.63 -13.98 -0.67
CA GLU A 134 2.69 -14.86 -1.13
C GLU A 134 3.70 -14.13 -2.02
N ARG A 135 4.95 -14.52 -1.90
CA ARG A 135 6.07 -13.94 -2.64
C ARG A 135 5.90 -14.08 -4.15
N LEU A 136 6.27 -13.05 -4.91
CA LEU A 136 6.20 -13.07 -6.36
C LEU A 136 7.00 -14.22 -6.98
N ALA A 137 8.17 -14.55 -6.43
CA ALA A 137 8.96 -15.68 -6.88
C ALA A 137 8.19 -16.99 -6.75
N PHE A 138 7.56 -17.24 -5.60
CA PHE A 138 6.72 -18.41 -5.38
C PHE A 138 5.59 -18.50 -6.41
N LYS A 139 4.91 -17.38 -6.64
CA LYS A 139 3.83 -17.29 -7.64
C LYS A 139 4.33 -17.61 -9.05
N CYS A 140 5.51 -17.10 -9.44
CA CYS A 140 6.11 -17.41 -10.73
C CYS A 140 6.40 -18.92 -10.87
N TYR A 141 6.98 -19.53 -9.85
CA TYR A 141 7.31 -20.97 -9.89
C TYR A 141 6.06 -21.87 -9.91
N THR A 142 5.02 -21.46 -9.23
CA THR A 142 3.81 -22.27 -9.08
C THR A 142 2.85 -22.07 -10.25
N TRP A 143 2.59 -20.82 -10.63
CA TRP A 143 1.53 -20.46 -11.57
C TRP A 143 2.03 -19.68 -12.79
N GLY A 144 3.35 -19.53 -12.95
CA GLY A 144 3.91 -18.81 -14.09
C GLY A 144 3.46 -19.39 -15.43
N ASN A 145 3.15 -18.51 -16.36
CA ASN A 145 2.74 -18.85 -17.73
C ASN A 145 3.88 -19.45 -18.53
N SER A 146 3.56 -20.08 -19.64
CA SER A 146 4.53 -20.62 -20.59
C SER A 146 4.09 -20.31 -22.00
N MET A 147 5.01 -19.77 -22.81
CA MET A 147 4.80 -19.50 -24.23
C MET A 147 6.01 -20.06 -24.97
N ASP A 148 5.79 -21.12 -25.73
CA ASP A 148 6.86 -21.86 -26.43
C ASP A 148 8.00 -22.21 -25.47
N ASP A 149 9.23 -21.77 -25.78
CA ASP A 149 10.44 -22.00 -24.97
C ASP A 149 10.58 -20.98 -23.80
N TYR A 150 9.67 -20.00 -23.66
CA TYR A 150 9.70 -19.02 -22.59
C TYR A 150 8.85 -19.47 -21.41
N ILE A 151 9.47 -20.22 -20.50
CA ILE A 151 8.81 -20.87 -19.37
C ILE A 151 9.04 -20.07 -18.10
N ILE A 152 8.01 -19.35 -17.59
CA ILE A 152 8.13 -18.49 -16.40
C ILE A 152 8.48 -19.29 -15.14
N LYS A 153 8.13 -20.56 -15.07
CA LYS A 153 8.49 -21.45 -13.94
C LYS A 153 9.99 -21.78 -13.87
N ASP A 154 10.74 -21.50 -14.93
CA ASP A 154 12.21 -21.55 -14.88
C ASP A 154 12.74 -20.44 -13.98
N THR A 155 13.63 -20.79 -13.04
CA THR A 155 14.18 -19.85 -12.05
C THR A 155 14.86 -18.65 -12.71
N THR A 156 15.61 -18.85 -13.77
CA THR A 156 16.34 -17.78 -14.45
C THR A 156 15.38 -16.80 -15.11
N ILE A 157 14.32 -17.30 -15.73
CA ILE A 157 13.29 -16.49 -16.38
C ILE A 157 12.48 -15.76 -15.32
N ALA A 158 12.04 -16.45 -14.26
CA ALA A 158 11.32 -15.83 -13.14
C ALA A 158 12.10 -14.65 -12.54
N LEU A 159 13.40 -14.84 -12.25
CA LEU A 159 14.23 -13.77 -11.69
C LEU A 159 14.37 -12.57 -12.63
N LYS A 160 14.49 -12.79 -13.95
CA LYS A 160 14.48 -11.69 -14.93
C LYS A 160 13.15 -10.93 -14.93
N ARG A 161 12.02 -11.64 -14.79
CA ARG A 161 10.69 -11.02 -14.69
C ARG A 161 10.56 -10.19 -13.40
N LEU A 162 11.05 -10.68 -12.27
CA LEU A 162 11.07 -9.93 -11.01
C LEU A 162 11.95 -8.68 -11.12
N THR A 163 13.11 -8.78 -11.77
CA THR A 163 13.98 -7.63 -12.05
C THR A 163 13.27 -6.59 -12.91
N MET A 164 12.54 -7.00 -13.93
CA MET A 164 11.73 -6.10 -14.76
C MET A 164 10.64 -5.38 -13.92
N ASN A 165 9.93 -6.13 -13.08
CA ASN A 165 8.96 -5.52 -12.17
C ASN A 165 9.61 -4.48 -11.24
N ALA A 166 10.80 -4.80 -10.71
CA ALA A 166 11.55 -3.90 -9.84
C ALA A 166 11.95 -2.60 -10.57
N LEU A 167 12.32 -2.65 -11.84
CA LEU A 167 12.61 -1.44 -12.62
C LEU A 167 11.43 -0.48 -12.64
N PHE A 168 10.23 -0.97 -12.93
CA PHE A 168 9.02 -0.15 -12.90
C PHE A 168 8.70 0.33 -11.49
N PHE A 169 8.80 -0.57 -10.51
CA PHE A 169 8.49 -0.28 -9.12
C PHE A 169 9.36 0.84 -8.54
N PHE A 170 10.67 0.80 -8.74
CA PHE A 170 11.59 1.78 -8.17
C PHE A 170 11.62 3.13 -8.91
N THR A 171 11.13 3.18 -10.15
CA THR A 171 11.10 4.43 -10.93
C THR A 171 9.85 5.29 -10.71
N VAL A 172 8.81 4.74 -10.08
CA VAL A 172 7.60 5.52 -9.76
C VAL A 172 7.85 6.41 -8.53
N PRO A 173 7.41 7.68 -8.53
CA PRO A 173 7.52 8.56 -7.37
C PRO A 173 6.77 8.04 -6.15
N GLY A 174 7.30 8.33 -4.95
CA GLY A 174 6.69 7.99 -3.66
C GLY A 174 7.50 6.94 -2.90
N PRO A 175 7.20 6.75 -1.61
CA PRO A 175 7.86 5.77 -0.77
C PRO A 175 7.57 4.34 -1.24
N LYS A 176 8.52 3.45 -0.98
CA LYS A 176 8.44 2.03 -1.36
C LYS A 176 8.61 1.16 -0.13
N MET A 177 7.69 0.23 0.03
CA MET A 177 7.86 -0.85 1.00
C MET A 177 8.39 -2.09 0.29
N ILE A 178 9.46 -2.64 0.82
CA ILE A 178 10.06 -3.88 0.34
C ILE A 178 9.94 -4.91 1.45
N TRP A 179 9.20 -5.96 1.19
CA TRP A 179 9.12 -7.11 2.08
C TRP A 179 10.07 -8.19 1.55
N GLN A 180 11.12 -8.40 2.30
CA GLN A 180 12.16 -9.33 1.91
C GLN A 180 11.86 -10.71 2.42
N PHE A 181 11.79 -11.73 2.06
CA PHE A 181 11.60 -13.11 2.60
C PHE A 181 10.13 -13.54 2.76
#